data_de9ad26da52ee49d740a5976bdb61a21
#
_entry.id   de9ad26da52ee49d740a5976bdb61a21
#
_cell.length_a   1.000
_cell.length_b   1.000
_cell.length_c   1.000
_cell.angle_alpha   90.00
_cell.angle_beta   90.00
_cell.angle_gamma   90.00
#
_symmetry.space_group_name_H-M   'P 1'
#
loop_
_entity.id
_entity.type
_entity.pdbx_description
1 polymer ?
#
loop_
_entity_poly.entity_id
_entity_poly.type
_entity_poly.pdbx_seq_one_letter_code
_entity_poly.pdbx_strand_id
1 'polypeptide(L)'
;MLEKLGIDTELENLSKEVEKEIKNQFKTMDEICEKNSMKVLSAFQECNLQEMHLNSSTGYGIDEAGRNKIEEIYANVFKAEDALVRAQFISGTHALAITLSALLRPNDTMISITGEPYDTLQTVIGCNETESKSSLKAFGIKYEQIELVENDFDIKSIQERLKKQDVKLVEIQRSRGYSTRKSLTIEKIEKAIKAIREVNKDVIIMVDNCYGEFVQDKEPIEIGADIAVGSLMKNLGAGIATS
;
A
#
# COMPACT_ATOMS: atom_id res chain seq x y z
N MET A 1 32.91 19.17 -14.16
CA MET A 1 32.54 17.75 -14.44
C MET A 1 31.21 17.67 -15.20
N LEU A 2 30.22 18.45 -14.81
CA LEU A 2 28.86 18.47 -15.41
C LEU A 2 28.84 19.02 -16.84
N GLU A 3 29.69 19.95 -17.19
CA GLU A 3 29.87 20.45 -18.59
C GLU A 3 30.17 19.31 -19.58
N LYS A 4 30.92 18.27 -19.16
CA LYS A 4 31.17 17.09 -20.00
C LYS A 4 29.95 16.26 -20.29
N LEU A 5 28.88 16.43 -19.48
CA LEU A 5 27.58 15.81 -19.65
C LEU A 5 26.57 16.72 -20.38
N GLY A 6 27.03 17.88 -20.89
CA GLY A 6 26.15 18.83 -21.57
C GLY A 6 25.29 19.67 -20.64
N ILE A 7 25.62 19.70 -19.32
CA ILE A 7 24.93 20.51 -18.33
C ILE A 7 25.66 21.84 -18.19
N ASP A 8 24.98 22.94 -18.47
CA ASP A 8 25.56 24.27 -18.37
C ASP A 8 25.66 24.75 -16.91
N THR A 9 26.48 25.79 -16.73
CA THR A 9 26.74 26.37 -15.41
C THR A 9 25.49 27.01 -14.78
N GLU A 10 24.59 27.54 -15.59
CA GLU A 10 23.36 28.17 -15.11
C GLU A 10 22.43 27.12 -14.46
N LEU A 11 22.26 25.98 -15.14
CA LEU A 11 21.47 24.86 -14.59
C LEU A 11 22.10 24.26 -13.33
N GLU A 12 23.45 24.13 -13.30
CA GLU A 12 24.16 23.68 -12.10
C GLU A 12 23.94 24.63 -10.91
N ASN A 13 23.98 25.93 -11.13
CA ASN A 13 23.76 26.91 -10.09
C ASN A 13 22.31 26.90 -9.61
N LEU A 14 21.33 26.82 -10.50
CA LEU A 14 19.92 26.69 -10.17
C LEU A 14 19.65 25.44 -9.30
N SER A 15 20.23 24.30 -9.65
CA SER A 15 20.13 23.08 -8.84
C SER A 15 20.63 23.30 -7.43
N LYS A 16 21.81 23.93 -7.27
CA LYS A 16 22.39 24.23 -5.95
C LYS A 16 21.54 25.19 -5.11
N GLU A 17 20.87 26.15 -5.75
CA GLU A 17 19.95 27.07 -5.06
C GLU A 17 18.72 26.32 -4.57
N VAL A 18 18.07 25.52 -5.43
CA VAL A 18 16.93 24.69 -5.08
C VAL A 18 17.27 23.71 -3.93
N GLU A 19 18.42 23.03 -4.01
CA GLU A 19 18.86 22.12 -2.95
C GLU A 19 19.00 22.81 -1.59
N LYS A 20 19.43 24.08 -1.56
CA LYS A 20 19.49 24.86 -0.31
C LYS A 20 18.08 25.15 0.23
N GLU A 21 17.13 25.48 -0.63
CA GLU A 21 15.75 25.78 -0.24
C GLU A 21 15.04 24.56 0.35
N ILE A 22 15.27 23.37 -0.21
CA ILE A 22 14.63 22.11 0.22
C ILE A 22 15.44 21.30 1.24
N LYS A 23 16.50 21.87 1.80
CA LYS A 23 17.38 21.18 2.76
C LYS A 23 16.62 20.60 3.96
N ASN A 24 15.62 21.31 4.46
CA ASN A 24 14.83 20.84 5.60
C ASN A 24 13.97 19.63 5.23
N GLN A 25 13.45 19.59 4.00
CA GLN A 25 12.73 18.45 3.49
C GLN A 25 13.63 17.21 3.40
N PHE A 26 14.83 17.35 2.88
CA PHE A 26 15.81 16.26 2.87
C PHE A 26 16.12 15.76 4.28
N LYS A 27 16.36 16.67 5.23
CA LYS A 27 16.62 16.27 6.62
C LYS A 27 15.46 15.46 7.21
N THR A 28 14.22 15.87 6.96
CA THR A 28 13.04 15.12 7.42
C THR A 28 12.99 13.72 6.77
N MET A 29 13.30 13.60 5.47
CA MET A 29 13.36 12.32 4.79
C MET A 29 14.47 11.42 5.33
N ASP A 30 15.65 11.99 5.63
CA ASP A 30 16.76 11.24 6.24
C ASP A 30 16.37 10.69 7.61
N GLU A 31 15.69 11.48 8.44
CA GLU A 31 15.21 11.05 9.76
C GLU A 31 14.17 9.90 9.64
N ILE A 32 13.26 9.96 8.68
CA ILE A 32 12.30 8.89 8.40
C ILE A 32 13.04 7.64 7.90
N CYS A 33 13.99 7.81 7.00
CA CYS A 33 14.80 6.71 6.46
C CYS A 33 15.59 6.01 7.57
N GLU A 34 16.23 6.75 8.46
CA GLU A 34 16.95 6.21 9.62
C GLU A 34 16.03 5.37 10.52
N LYS A 35 14.88 5.93 10.91
CA LYS A 35 13.90 5.23 11.75
C LYS A 35 13.40 3.93 11.12
N ASN A 36 13.01 3.98 9.84
CA ASN A 36 12.53 2.79 9.15
C ASN A 36 13.63 1.75 8.92
N SER A 37 14.87 2.18 8.65
CA SER A 37 16.03 1.29 8.56
C SER A 37 16.29 0.58 9.90
N MET A 38 16.23 1.31 11.00
CA MET A 38 16.38 0.74 12.35
C MET A 38 15.23 -0.22 12.69
N LYS A 39 13.99 0.10 12.29
CA LYS A 39 12.83 -0.80 12.43
C LYS A 39 13.08 -2.15 11.74
N VAL A 40 13.56 -2.13 10.50
CA VAL A 40 13.87 -3.35 9.74
C VAL A 40 15.03 -4.13 10.36
N LEU A 41 16.11 -3.46 10.76
CA LEU A 41 17.24 -4.11 11.43
C LEU A 41 16.85 -4.74 12.77
N SER A 42 15.99 -4.07 13.54
CA SER A 42 15.44 -4.62 14.79
C SER A 42 14.63 -5.89 14.52
N ALA A 43 13.76 -5.86 13.49
CA ALA A 43 12.98 -7.02 13.10
C ALA A 43 13.87 -8.21 12.66
N PHE A 44 14.97 -7.97 11.96
CA PHE A 44 15.93 -9.02 11.62
C PHE A 44 16.54 -9.70 12.86
N GLN A 45 16.83 -8.92 13.90
CA GLN A 45 17.36 -9.42 15.17
C GLN A 45 16.27 -10.14 15.97
N GLU A 46 15.09 -9.55 16.12
CA GLU A 46 13.97 -10.10 16.88
C GLU A 46 13.47 -11.42 16.29
N CYS A 47 13.38 -11.50 14.96
CA CYS A 47 13.02 -12.72 14.23
C CYS A 47 14.18 -13.70 14.08
N ASN A 48 15.35 -13.42 14.64
CA ASN A 48 16.54 -14.28 14.58
C ASN A 48 16.89 -14.70 13.13
N LEU A 49 17.03 -13.71 12.23
CA LEU A 49 17.45 -13.97 10.84
C LEU A 49 18.87 -14.56 10.84
N GLN A 50 19.06 -15.68 10.15
CA GLN A 50 20.33 -16.40 10.06
C GLN A 50 20.70 -16.67 8.60
N GLU A 51 21.97 -16.98 8.35
CA GLU A 51 22.49 -17.30 7.01
C GLU A 51 21.69 -18.42 6.31
N MET A 52 21.25 -19.42 7.07
CA MET A 52 20.46 -20.52 6.50
C MET A 52 19.15 -20.07 5.84
N HIS A 53 18.56 -18.97 6.28
CA HIS A 53 17.33 -18.43 5.69
C HIS A 53 17.56 -17.77 4.32
N LEU A 54 18.81 -17.45 3.99
CA LEU A 54 19.22 -16.86 2.71
C LEU A 54 19.61 -17.93 1.67
N ASN A 55 19.66 -19.20 2.08
CA ASN A 55 19.98 -20.30 1.17
C ASN A 55 18.83 -20.53 0.18
N SER A 56 19.20 -20.93 -1.03
CA SER A 56 18.22 -21.32 -2.04
C SER A 56 17.44 -22.54 -1.59
N SER A 57 16.14 -22.55 -1.91
CA SER A 57 15.24 -23.68 -1.72
C SER A 57 14.52 -24.02 -3.03
N THR A 58 13.76 -25.09 -3.04
CA THR A 58 12.99 -25.49 -4.24
C THR A 58 11.79 -24.56 -4.51
N GLY A 59 11.35 -23.83 -3.50
CA GLY A 59 10.13 -23.03 -3.54
C GLY A 59 8.83 -23.85 -3.56
N TYR A 60 8.94 -25.19 -3.48
CA TYR A 60 7.81 -26.12 -3.57
C TYR A 60 7.40 -26.71 -2.22
N GLY A 61 8.28 -26.69 -1.23
CA GLY A 61 8.01 -27.25 0.08
C GLY A 61 6.93 -26.49 0.88
N ILE A 62 6.32 -27.19 1.83
CA ILE A 62 5.37 -26.59 2.76
C ILE A 62 6.12 -25.73 3.78
N ASP A 63 7.26 -26.19 4.27
CA ASP A 63 8.13 -25.48 5.21
C ASP A 63 9.38 -24.96 4.51
N GLU A 64 9.29 -23.84 3.87
CA GLU A 64 10.40 -23.13 3.26
C GLU A 64 10.98 -22.12 4.27
N ALA A 65 12.12 -22.47 4.89
CA ALA A 65 12.67 -21.69 6.00
C ALA A 65 12.86 -20.19 5.69
N GLY A 66 13.41 -19.87 4.52
CA GLY A 66 13.60 -18.48 4.09
C GLY A 66 12.28 -17.76 3.85
N ARG A 67 11.31 -18.42 3.21
CA ARG A 67 9.98 -17.88 2.96
C ARG A 67 9.23 -17.60 4.26
N ASN A 68 9.19 -18.56 5.16
CA ASN A 68 8.52 -18.39 6.44
C ASN A 68 9.20 -17.28 7.26
N LYS A 69 10.52 -17.18 7.19
CA LYS A 69 11.27 -16.13 7.88
C LYS A 69 10.99 -14.72 7.32
N ILE A 70 10.90 -14.54 6.01
CA ILE A 70 10.57 -13.23 5.45
C ILE A 70 9.15 -12.81 5.83
N GLU A 71 8.20 -13.73 5.90
CA GLU A 71 6.83 -13.44 6.34
C GLU A 71 6.77 -13.02 7.81
N GLU A 72 7.51 -13.71 8.68
CA GLU A 72 7.67 -13.33 10.09
C GLU A 72 8.26 -11.92 10.24
N ILE A 73 9.31 -11.61 9.45
CA ILE A 73 9.93 -10.27 9.45
C ILE A 73 8.95 -9.21 8.97
N TYR A 74 8.21 -9.48 7.88
CA TYR A 74 7.19 -8.55 7.37
C TYR A 74 6.09 -8.30 8.40
N ALA A 75 5.55 -9.35 9.02
CA ALA A 75 4.56 -9.21 10.07
C ALA A 75 5.09 -8.33 11.22
N ASN A 76 6.35 -8.54 11.64
CA ASN A 76 6.99 -7.73 12.68
C ASN A 76 7.14 -6.26 12.26
N VAL A 77 7.69 -6.00 11.07
CA VAL A 77 7.95 -4.65 10.55
C VAL A 77 6.67 -3.84 10.37
N PHE A 78 5.64 -4.46 9.80
CA PHE A 78 4.36 -3.80 9.52
C PHE A 78 3.36 -3.88 10.67
N LYS A 79 3.75 -4.51 11.80
CA LYS A 79 2.92 -4.70 13.01
C LYS A 79 1.62 -5.45 12.71
N ALA A 80 1.69 -6.40 11.80
CA ALA A 80 0.60 -7.30 11.46
C ALA A 80 0.68 -8.60 12.27
N GLU A 81 -0.43 -9.31 12.38
CA GLU A 81 -0.50 -10.65 12.99
C GLU A 81 0.18 -11.69 12.11
N ASP A 82 0.11 -11.50 10.79
CA ASP A 82 0.70 -12.40 9.79
C ASP A 82 1.00 -11.64 8.51
N ALA A 83 1.82 -12.22 7.63
CA ALA A 83 2.13 -11.67 6.32
C ALA A 83 2.27 -12.77 5.27
N LEU A 84 1.95 -12.44 4.03
CA LEU A 84 2.19 -13.29 2.87
C LEU A 84 3.15 -12.57 1.91
N VAL A 85 4.36 -13.10 1.80
CA VAL A 85 5.40 -12.59 0.90
C VAL A 85 5.81 -13.73 -0.04
N ARG A 86 5.32 -13.68 -1.27
CA ARG A 86 5.42 -14.78 -2.23
C ARG A 86 5.92 -14.31 -3.59
N ALA A 87 6.92 -14.99 -4.14
CA ALA A 87 7.35 -14.79 -5.53
C ALA A 87 6.24 -15.09 -6.55
N GLN A 88 5.23 -15.87 -6.16
CA GLN A 88 4.06 -16.18 -6.97
C GLN A 88 3.09 -14.99 -7.12
N PHE A 89 3.20 -13.97 -6.29
CA PHE A 89 2.52 -12.69 -6.49
C PHE A 89 3.31 -11.85 -7.46
N ILE A 90 3.06 -12.02 -8.75
CA ILE A 90 3.87 -11.44 -9.83
C ILE A 90 3.76 -9.92 -10.00
N SER A 91 2.87 -9.26 -9.25
CA SER A 91 2.73 -7.79 -9.26
C SER A 91 1.86 -7.32 -8.09
N GLY A 92 1.90 -6.02 -7.78
CA GLY A 92 0.99 -5.42 -6.80
C GLY A 92 -0.49 -5.58 -7.19
N THR A 93 -0.83 -5.45 -8.48
CA THR A 93 -2.19 -5.72 -8.96
C THR A 93 -2.62 -7.16 -8.70
N HIS A 94 -1.72 -8.13 -8.87
CA HIS A 94 -2.02 -9.54 -8.58
C HIS A 94 -2.24 -9.77 -7.08
N ALA A 95 -1.41 -9.17 -6.23
CA ALA A 95 -1.59 -9.23 -4.77
C ALA A 95 -2.96 -8.64 -4.35
N LEU A 96 -3.34 -7.48 -4.89
CA LEU A 96 -4.65 -6.86 -4.65
C LEU A 96 -5.79 -7.74 -5.15
N ALA A 97 -5.69 -8.29 -6.37
CA ALA A 97 -6.71 -9.15 -6.96
C ALA A 97 -6.95 -10.41 -6.12
N ILE A 98 -5.88 -11.07 -5.67
CA ILE A 98 -5.96 -12.26 -4.81
C ILE A 98 -6.60 -11.88 -3.46
N THR A 99 -6.17 -10.79 -2.85
CA THR A 99 -6.71 -10.31 -1.57
C THR A 99 -8.22 -10.05 -1.67
N LEU A 100 -8.64 -9.30 -2.68
CA LEU A 100 -10.07 -9.02 -2.91
C LEU A 100 -10.86 -10.30 -3.16
N SER A 101 -10.34 -11.22 -3.98
CA SER A 101 -10.99 -12.50 -4.27
C SER A 101 -11.06 -13.42 -3.04
N ALA A 102 -10.09 -13.34 -2.14
CA ALA A 102 -10.09 -14.09 -0.90
C ALA A 102 -11.15 -13.58 0.09
N LEU A 103 -11.41 -12.27 0.12
CA LEU A 103 -12.27 -11.62 1.10
C LEU A 103 -13.74 -11.48 0.65
N LEU A 104 -13.97 -11.35 -0.66
CA LEU A 104 -15.28 -11.06 -1.23
C LEU A 104 -15.97 -12.30 -1.81
N ARG A 105 -17.28 -12.35 -1.67
CA ARG A 105 -18.14 -13.39 -2.23
C ARG A 105 -19.26 -12.75 -3.06
N PRO A 106 -19.93 -13.49 -3.96
CA PRO A 106 -21.07 -12.99 -4.71
C PRO A 106 -22.11 -12.32 -3.80
N ASN A 107 -22.56 -11.14 -4.19
CA ASN A 107 -23.46 -10.21 -3.47
C ASN A 107 -22.79 -9.35 -2.38
N ASP A 108 -21.53 -9.59 -2.01
CA ASP A 108 -20.82 -8.66 -1.14
C ASP A 108 -20.65 -7.29 -1.83
N THR A 109 -20.61 -6.25 -1.03
CA THR A 109 -20.32 -4.88 -1.48
C THR A 109 -18.94 -4.47 -1.02
N MET A 110 -18.09 -4.04 -1.94
CA MET A 110 -16.88 -3.29 -1.66
C MET A 110 -17.06 -1.81 -2.00
N ILE A 111 -16.42 -0.95 -1.23
CA ILE A 111 -16.45 0.49 -1.48
C ILE A 111 -15.03 1.05 -1.47
N SER A 112 -14.65 1.78 -2.53
CA SER A 112 -13.46 2.62 -2.51
C SER A 112 -13.84 3.99 -1.92
N ILE A 113 -13.09 4.45 -0.93
CA ILE A 113 -13.32 5.77 -0.29
C ILE A 113 -12.27 6.81 -0.69
N THR A 114 -11.53 6.51 -1.73
CA THR A 114 -10.50 7.37 -2.35
C THR A 114 -10.82 7.72 -3.79
N GLY A 115 -12.08 7.54 -4.17
CA GLY A 115 -12.55 7.69 -5.54
C GLY A 115 -12.22 6.47 -6.40
N GLU A 116 -12.08 6.71 -7.69
CA GLU A 116 -11.79 5.66 -8.66
C GLU A 116 -10.39 5.07 -8.44
N PRO A 117 -10.25 3.73 -8.32
CA PRO A 117 -8.94 3.07 -8.23
C PRO A 117 -8.09 3.27 -9.49
N TYR A 118 -6.79 2.98 -9.40
CA TYR A 118 -5.92 3.03 -10.57
C TYR A 118 -6.35 2.00 -11.65
N ASP A 119 -5.99 2.26 -12.91
CA ASP A 119 -6.51 1.64 -14.13
C ASP A 119 -6.53 0.10 -14.13
N THR A 120 -5.43 -0.55 -13.72
CA THR A 120 -5.39 -2.02 -13.72
C THR A 120 -6.25 -2.63 -12.61
N LEU A 121 -6.43 -1.95 -11.49
CA LEU A 121 -7.35 -2.39 -10.44
C LEU A 121 -8.82 -2.18 -10.85
N GLN A 122 -9.12 -1.13 -11.61
CA GLN A 122 -10.44 -0.96 -12.22
C GLN A 122 -10.82 -2.15 -13.09
N THR A 123 -9.86 -2.68 -13.87
CA THR A 123 -10.08 -3.88 -14.69
C THR A 123 -10.36 -5.12 -13.85
N VAL A 124 -9.63 -5.30 -12.74
CA VAL A 124 -9.87 -6.40 -11.78
C VAL A 124 -11.27 -6.29 -11.15
N ILE A 125 -11.65 -5.10 -10.74
CA ILE A 125 -12.98 -4.85 -10.15
C ILE A 125 -14.08 -4.96 -11.21
N GLY A 126 -13.83 -4.45 -12.43
CA GLY A 126 -14.81 -4.35 -13.51
C GLY A 126 -15.62 -3.05 -13.45
N CYS A 127 -15.00 -1.95 -12.95
CA CYS A 127 -15.62 -0.65 -12.89
C CYS A 127 -15.22 0.31 -14.03
N ASN A 128 -14.32 -0.12 -14.92
CA ASN A 128 -13.99 0.61 -16.15
C ASN A 128 -14.96 0.28 -17.31
N GLU A 129 -14.76 0.96 -18.45
CA GLU A 129 -15.59 0.76 -19.65
C GLU A 129 -15.40 -0.63 -20.32
N THR A 130 -14.31 -1.32 -19.99
CA THR A 130 -13.98 -2.64 -20.58
C THR A 130 -14.67 -3.73 -19.78
N GLU A 131 -15.69 -4.36 -20.35
CA GLU A 131 -16.32 -5.52 -19.74
C GLU A 131 -15.35 -6.71 -19.72
N SER A 132 -14.96 -7.13 -18.52
CA SER A 132 -14.16 -8.33 -18.29
C SER A 132 -14.98 -9.39 -17.60
N LYS A 133 -15.08 -10.57 -18.24
CA LYS A 133 -15.77 -11.73 -17.66
C LYS A 133 -15.07 -12.32 -16.44
N SER A 134 -13.83 -11.93 -16.18
CA SER A 134 -13.03 -12.33 -15.02
C SER A 134 -12.95 -11.25 -13.93
N SER A 135 -13.73 -10.19 -14.05
CA SER A 135 -13.78 -9.12 -13.03
C SER A 135 -14.61 -9.54 -11.82
N LEU A 136 -14.35 -8.90 -10.67
CA LEU A 136 -15.13 -9.13 -9.44
C LEU A 136 -16.62 -8.84 -9.68
N LYS A 137 -16.94 -7.81 -10.45
CA LYS A 137 -18.34 -7.48 -10.82
C LYS A 137 -19.00 -8.60 -11.62
N ALA A 138 -18.26 -9.24 -12.53
CA ALA A 138 -18.78 -10.39 -13.30
C ALA A 138 -19.06 -11.61 -12.40
N PHE A 139 -18.39 -11.73 -11.26
CA PHE A 139 -18.65 -12.73 -10.22
C PHE A 139 -19.71 -12.30 -9.20
N GLY A 140 -20.41 -11.18 -9.44
CA GLY A 140 -21.53 -10.74 -8.62
C GLY A 140 -21.14 -9.90 -7.40
N ILE A 141 -19.88 -9.41 -7.31
CA ILE A 141 -19.47 -8.46 -6.30
C ILE A 141 -19.94 -7.05 -6.70
N LYS A 142 -20.51 -6.32 -5.77
CA LYS A 142 -20.96 -4.94 -5.96
C LYS A 142 -19.82 -3.98 -5.65
N TYR A 143 -19.65 -2.96 -6.49
CA TYR A 143 -18.67 -1.91 -6.30
C TYR A 143 -19.34 -0.55 -6.17
N GLU A 144 -18.89 0.23 -5.21
CA GLU A 144 -19.27 1.62 -5.00
C GLU A 144 -17.99 2.45 -4.75
N GLN A 145 -18.09 3.76 -4.92
CA GLN A 145 -17.01 4.69 -4.58
C GLN A 145 -17.52 5.98 -3.95
N ILE A 146 -16.68 6.58 -3.13
CA ILE A 146 -16.85 7.92 -2.57
C ILE A 146 -15.59 8.71 -2.90
N GLU A 147 -15.78 9.87 -3.50
CA GLU A 147 -14.69 10.76 -3.91
C GLU A 147 -14.08 11.48 -2.70
N LEU A 148 -12.80 11.84 -2.83
CA LEU A 148 -12.17 12.76 -1.89
C LEU A 148 -12.69 14.19 -2.12
N VAL A 149 -12.86 14.92 -1.03
CA VAL A 149 -13.21 16.35 -1.05
C VAL A 149 -11.98 17.15 -0.62
N GLU A 150 -11.51 18.07 -1.45
CA GLU A 150 -10.33 18.90 -1.20
C GLU A 150 -9.06 18.09 -0.80
N ASN A 151 -8.85 16.95 -1.43
CA ASN A 151 -7.77 15.98 -1.12
C ASN A 151 -7.86 15.38 0.30
N ASP A 152 -9.05 15.27 0.87
CA ASP A 152 -9.31 14.60 2.14
C ASP A 152 -10.55 13.70 2.05
N PHE A 153 -10.72 12.80 3.02
CA PHE A 153 -11.87 11.90 3.06
C PHE A 153 -13.18 12.65 3.34
N ASP A 154 -14.21 12.34 2.58
CA ASP A 154 -15.58 12.76 2.91
C ASP A 154 -16.15 11.87 4.03
N ILE A 155 -15.72 12.16 5.25
CA ILE A 155 -16.10 11.38 6.43
C ILE A 155 -17.62 11.27 6.58
N LYS A 156 -18.35 12.34 6.28
CA LYS A 156 -19.80 12.35 6.42
C LYS A 156 -20.45 11.33 5.47
N SER A 157 -20.11 11.38 4.20
CA SER A 157 -20.66 10.44 3.19
C SER A 157 -20.23 8.99 3.49
N ILE A 158 -18.99 8.79 3.94
CA ILE A 158 -18.48 7.47 4.35
C ILE A 158 -19.31 6.91 5.49
N GLN A 159 -19.49 7.67 6.58
CA GLN A 159 -20.26 7.22 7.74
C GLN A 159 -21.74 6.98 7.38
N GLU A 160 -22.37 7.86 6.61
CA GLU A 160 -23.76 7.70 6.16
C GLU A 160 -23.93 6.41 5.35
N ARG A 161 -22.98 6.10 4.45
CA ARG A 161 -23.03 4.89 3.64
C ARG A 161 -22.85 3.62 4.49
N LEU A 162 -21.89 3.63 5.42
CA LEU A 162 -21.53 2.45 6.23
C LEU A 162 -22.55 2.14 7.35
N LYS A 163 -23.42 3.06 7.72
CA LYS A 163 -24.53 2.79 8.67
C LYS A 163 -25.49 1.70 8.19
N LYS A 164 -25.57 1.43 6.89
CA LYS A 164 -26.42 0.38 6.32
C LYS A 164 -25.94 -1.04 6.63
N GLN A 165 -24.69 -1.21 7.09
CA GLN A 165 -24.08 -2.48 7.50
C GLN A 165 -24.05 -3.57 6.41
N ASP A 166 -24.16 -3.19 5.13
CA ASP A 166 -24.16 -4.11 3.97
C ASP A 166 -22.85 -4.06 3.16
N VAL A 167 -21.88 -3.26 3.61
CA VAL A 167 -20.55 -3.18 3.03
C VAL A 167 -19.63 -4.19 3.70
N LYS A 168 -19.03 -5.06 2.91
CA LYS A 168 -18.09 -6.08 3.40
C LYS A 168 -16.68 -5.56 3.51
N LEU A 169 -16.25 -4.70 2.57
CA LEU A 169 -14.88 -4.21 2.48
C LEU A 169 -14.83 -2.75 2.07
N VAL A 170 -14.02 -1.97 2.80
CA VAL A 170 -13.59 -0.62 2.46
C VAL A 170 -12.18 -0.68 1.91
N GLU A 171 -11.98 -0.14 0.71
CA GLU A 171 -10.67 -0.01 0.08
C GLU A 171 -10.19 1.45 0.17
N ILE A 172 -8.92 1.62 0.50
CA ILE A 172 -8.23 2.91 0.56
C ILE A 172 -6.97 2.83 -0.30
N GLN A 173 -6.94 3.53 -1.43
CA GLN A 173 -5.73 3.69 -2.22
C GLN A 173 -4.91 4.86 -1.67
N ARG A 174 -3.77 4.57 -1.00
CA ARG A 174 -2.91 5.58 -0.38
C ARG A 174 -2.22 6.47 -1.40
N SER A 175 -1.67 5.88 -2.45
CA SER A 175 -1.02 6.62 -3.54
C SER A 175 -2.04 7.39 -4.38
N ARG A 176 -1.56 8.41 -5.08
CA ARG A 176 -2.43 9.16 -6.02
C ARG A 176 -2.66 8.44 -7.35
N GLY A 177 -1.92 7.37 -7.63
CA GLY A 177 -1.94 6.74 -8.94
C GLY A 177 -1.56 7.76 -10.02
N TYR A 178 -2.32 7.80 -11.11
CA TYR A 178 -2.16 8.78 -12.20
C TYR A 178 -2.99 10.05 -12.01
N SER A 179 -3.73 10.18 -10.90
CA SER A 179 -4.55 11.35 -10.64
C SER A 179 -3.71 12.55 -10.19
N THR A 180 -4.30 13.75 -10.25
CA THR A 180 -3.65 15.00 -9.80
C THR A 180 -3.82 15.26 -8.30
N ARG A 181 -4.57 14.42 -7.58
CA ARG A 181 -4.76 14.54 -6.13
C ARG A 181 -3.45 14.34 -5.35
N LYS A 182 -3.40 14.79 -4.13
CA LYS A 182 -2.28 14.46 -3.23
C LYS A 182 -2.37 13.01 -2.75
N SER A 183 -1.22 12.40 -2.50
CA SER A 183 -1.16 11.12 -1.76
C SER A 183 -1.66 11.31 -0.33
N LEU A 184 -2.20 10.25 0.26
CA LEU A 184 -2.77 10.30 1.60
C LEU A 184 -1.71 10.00 2.66
N THR A 185 -1.68 10.84 3.69
CA THR A 185 -0.81 10.61 4.84
C THR A 185 -1.43 9.60 5.79
N ILE A 186 -0.59 8.98 6.62
CA ILE A 186 -1.04 8.04 7.65
C ILE A 186 -2.04 8.69 8.62
N GLU A 187 -1.85 9.96 8.97
CA GLU A 187 -2.75 10.69 9.86
C GLU A 187 -4.15 10.86 9.27
N LYS A 188 -4.25 11.11 7.95
CA LYS A 188 -5.54 11.18 7.26
C LYS A 188 -6.24 9.83 7.24
N ILE A 189 -5.49 8.77 6.91
CA ILE A 189 -6.02 7.40 6.89
C ILE A 189 -6.47 6.99 8.30
N GLU A 190 -5.70 7.29 9.34
CA GLU A 190 -6.08 7.00 10.74
C GLU A 190 -7.40 7.66 11.14
N LYS A 191 -7.60 8.94 10.76
CA LYS A 191 -8.87 9.64 11.01
C LYS A 191 -10.03 8.97 10.30
N ALA A 192 -9.85 8.56 9.03
CA ALA A 192 -10.88 7.86 8.28
C ALA A 192 -11.20 6.50 8.92
N ILE A 193 -10.20 5.72 9.29
CA ILE A 193 -10.38 4.43 9.97
C ILE A 193 -11.16 4.60 11.28
N LYS A 194 -10.78 5.57 12.13
CA LYS A 194 -11.51 5.86 13.37
C LYS A 194 -12.98 6.19 13.10
N ALA A 195 -13.26 7.05 12.14
CA ALA A 195 -14.62 7.42 11.77
C ALA A 195 -15.43 6.23 11.20
N ILE A 196 -14.81 5.33 10.47
CA ILE A 196 -15.43 4.08 9.99
C ILE A 196 -15.78 3.19 11.18
N ARG A 197 -14.86 2.96 12.11
CA ARG A 197 -15.05 2.09 13.28
C ARG A 197 -16.12 2.61 14.25
N GLU A 198 -16.42 3.91 14.26
CA GLU A 198 -17.53 4.48 15.04
C GLU A 198 -18.90 3.98 14.56
N VAL A 199 -19.05 3.72 13.27
CA VAL A 199 -20.36 3.35 12.66
C VAL A 199 -20.42 1.90 12.21
N ASN A 200 -19.27 1.28 11.88
CA ASN A 200 -19.20 -0.12 11.47
C ASN A 200 -17.89 -0.74 11.97
N LYS A 201 -17.99 -1.64 12.97
CA LYS A 201 -16.83 -2.27 13.57
C LYS A 201 -16.34 -3.50 12.81
N ASP A 202 -17.21 -4.12 12.02
CA ASP A 202 -16.98 -5.43 11.40
C ASP A 202 -16.57 -5.34 9.92
N VAL A 203 -16.65 -4.15 9.32
CA VAL A 203 -16.22 -3.95 7.94
C VAL A 203 -14.72 -4.12 7.83
N ILE A 204 -14.26 -4.86 6.82
CA ILE A 204 -12.83 -5.04 6.55
C ILE A 204 -12.28 -3.76 5.91
N ILE A 205 -11.20 -3.23 6.48
CA ILE A 205 -10.50 -2.06 5.94
C ILE A 205 -9.19 -2.53 5.31
N MET A 206 -9.12 -2.47 3.99
CA MET A 206 -7.94 -2.78 3.20
C MET A 206 -7.29 -1.48 2.70
N VAL A 207 -5.99 -1.37 2.87
CA VAL A 207 -5.19 -0.26 2.32
C VAL A 207 -4.28 -0.80 1.21
N ASP A 208 -4.46 -0.29 -0.02
CA ASP A 208 -3.43 -0.37 -1.05
C ASP A 208 -2.31 0.61 -0.67
N ASN A 209 -1.24 0.05 -0.12
CA ASN A 209 -0.10 0.78 0.39
C ASN A 209 1.03 0.94 -0.66
N CYS A 210 0.80 0.54 -1.90
CA CYS A 210 1.77 0.69 -2.98
C CYS A 210 2.29 2.14 -3.08
N TYR A 211 3.61 2.32 -3.09
CA TYR A 211 4.33 3.59 -2.99
C TYR A 211 4.22 4.30 -1.62
N GLY A 212 3.53 3.71 -0.66
CA GLY A 212 3.38 4.26 0.68
C GLY A 212 4.32 3.64 1.71
N GLU A 213 4.92 2.50 1.38
CA GLU A 213 5.77 1.74 2.28
C GLU A 213 6.99 2.57 2.68
N PHE A 214 7.22 2.70 3.98
CA PHE A 214 8.35 3.44 4.59
C PHE A 214 8.43 4.94 4.27
N VAL A 215 7.37 5.53 3.71
CA VAL A 215 7.30 6.97 3.42
C VAL A 215 7.05 7.79 4.69
N GLN A 216 6.49 7.19 5.71
CA GLN A 216 6.24 7.76 7.04
C GLN A 216 6.69 6.80 8.14
N ASP A 217 6.65 7.24 9.40
CA ASP A 217 7.09 6.44 10.56
C ASP A 217 6.17 5.24 10.84
N LYS A 218 4.87 5.37 10.55
CA LYS A 218 3.85 4.34 10.77
C LYS A 218 3.33 3.76 9.47
N GLU A 219 2.83 2.54 9.57
CA GLU A 219 2.21 1.81 8.48
C GLU A 219 0.70 1.60 8.72
N PRO A 220 -0.09 1.27 7.68
CA PRO A 220 -1.55 1.20 7.79
C PRO A 220 -2.10 0.27 8.88
N ILE A 221 -1.44 -0.85 9.13
CA ILE A 221 -1.87 -1.81 10.18
C ILE A 221 -1.74 -1.18 11.57
N GLU A 222 -0.66 -0.43 11.83
CA GLU A 222 -0.43 0.24 13.12
C GLU A 222 -1.52 1.26 13.47
N ILE A 223 -2.27 1.73 12.49
CA ILE A 223 -3.33 2.72 12.66
C ILE A 223 -4.74 2.14 12.51
N GLY A 224 -4.86 0.80 12.46
CA GLY A 224 -6.12 0.07 12.54
C GLY A 224 -6.70 -0.42 11.22
N ALA A 225 -5.93 -0.45 10.13
CA ALA A 225 -6.31 -1.21 8.95
C ALA A 225 -6.23 -2.71 9.25
N ASP A 226 -7.14 -3.50 8.67
CA ASP A 226 -7.13 -4.95 8.82
C ASP A 226 -6.14 -5.60 7.85
N ILE A 227 -5.96 -5.00 6.68
CA ILE A 227 -5.08 -5.53 5.63
C ILE A 227 -4.35 -4.37 4.95
N ALA A 228 -3.05 -4.55 4.74
CA ALA A 228 -2.24 -3.69 3.89
C ALA A 228 -1.63 -4.52 2.76
N VAL A 229 -1.77 -4.06 1.53
CA VAL A 229 -1.21 -4.69 0.35
C VAL A 229 -0.15 -3.77 -0.25
N GLY A 230 1.05 -4.27 -0.45
CA GLY A 230 2.17 -3.53 -1.01
C GLY A 230 2.78 -4.19 -2.25
N SER A 231 3.82 -3.58 -2.78
CA SER A 231 4.53 -4.09 -3.95
C SER A 231 6.04 -3.99 -3.77
N LEU A 232 6.72 -5.13 -3.81
CA LEU A 232 8.18 -5.21 -3.74
C LEU A 232 8.89 -4.54 -4.94
N MET A 233 8.20 -4.41 -6.07
CA MET A 233 8.73 -3.70 -7.25
C MET A 233 8.86 -2.19 -7.05
N LYS A 234 8.29 -1.66 -5.97
CA LYS A 234 8.23 -0.23 -5.67
C LYS A 234 9.19 0.11 -4.52
N ASN A 235 8.71 0.79 -3.49
CA ASN A 235 9.57 1.34 -2.42
C ASN A 235 10.45 0.28 -1.73
N LEU A 236 9.90 -0.88 -1.41
CA LEU A 236 10.61 -1.94 -0.71
C LEU A 236 11.75 -2.56 -1.52
N GLY A 237 11.54 -2.69 -2.82
CA GLY A 237 12.53 -3.26 -3.74
C GLY A 237 13.54 -2.26 -4.28
N ALA A 238 13.46 -0.98 -3.91
CA ALA A 238 14.32 0.10 -4.39
C ALA A 238 14.46 0.12 -5.93
N GLY A 239 13.40 -0.23 -6.65
CA GLY A 239 13.38 -0.32 -8.11
C GLY A 239 14.02 -1.60 -8.68
N ILE A 240 14.45 -2.53 -7.85
CA ILE A 240 14.85 -3.87 -8.30
C ILE A 240 13.58 -4.63 -8.64
N ALA A 241 13.41 -4.96 -9.92
CA ALA A 241 12.26 -5.69 -10.42
C ALA A 241 12.31 -7.15 -9.98
N THR A 242 11.89 -7.40 -8.77
CA THR A 242 11.45 -8.71 -8.32
C THR A 242 10.03 -8.55 -7.82
N SER A 243 9.17 -9.34 -8.33
CA SER A 243 7.80 -9.43 -7.85
C SER A 243 7.75 -9.93 -6.42
#